data_bab65f0404b4978e9766f418aa4e3744
#
_entry.id   bab65f0404b4978e9766f418aa4e3744
#
_cell.length_a   1.000
_cell.length_b   1.000
_cell.length_c   1.000
_cell.angle_alpha   90.00
_cell.angle_beta   90.00
_cell.angle_gamma   90.00
#
_symmetry.space_group_name_H-M   'P 1'
#
loop_
_entity.id
_entity.type
_entity.pdbx_description
1 polymer ?
#
loop_
_entity_poly.entity_id
_entity_poly.type
_entity_poly.pdbx_seq_one_letter_code
_entity_poly.pdbx_strand_id
1 'polypeptide(L)'
;MDEKKYLKWYNKVGYGSGDLAGNMVYAFLSSFVMLYLTNTVGLNPGIVGTLIMVSKLFDGISDMFFGTMIDKTKSKLGKARPWMLYAYIGCAVTLVANFAIPNSIGTTAQYAWFFLSYTLLNAVFFTANNIAYASLVTFCTKNSKERVEMGSFRFIFAFSTSLIIQSVTVQLVRHLGGGAAAWRTVAIIYAVIGLVVNTISVFSIKELPEEELNAGQEHSEEKYGLIEAAELLFSNKYYLMICMTYICQQIYTAMLNMGIYYMIYILKNEDLYSVFSWAINIPVILAMCITPMLVEKMKGLYHMNLAGYILGTAGRIGVIFAGIMGSVPMMLAFTAIAALGMAPWQGDMGAVIASCSEYTYLTKHKHIDGTMYSCTSFGTKIGGGIGVALCGWLLDASGFVKESAVQPESCLNMLYVMYLWIPMILSLCITFIMSKMNVEAANQKLRAQLEEC
;
A
#
# COMPACT_ATOMS: atom_id res chain seq x y z
N MET A 1 -30.59 6.30 -18.05
CA MET A 1 -31.47 5.79 -16.98
C MET A 1 -30.77 6.00 -15.66
N ASP A 2 -31.43 6.63 -14.68
CA ASP A 2 -30.84 6.72 -13.34
C ASP A 2 -30.76 5.31 -12.74
N GLU A 3 -29.54 4.83 -12.49
CA GLU A 3 -29.34 3.53 -11.84
C GLU A 3 -29.94 3.55 -10.43
N LYS A 4 -30.56 2.44 -10.01
CA LYS A 4 -31.12 2.29 -8.66
C LYS A 4 -30.07 2.65 -7.61
N LYS A 5 -30.44 3.52 -6.66
CA LYS A 5 -29.58 3.86 -5.52
C LYS A 5 -29.81 2.87 -4.38
N TYR A 6 -28.73 2.28 -3.87
CA TYR A 6 -28.74 1.30 -2.79
C TYR A 6 -28.30 1.89 -1.46
N LEU A 7 -27.40 2.89 -1.51
CA LEU A 7 -26.68 3.39 -0.34
C LEU A 7 -26.91 4.88 -0.11
N LYS A 8 -27.12 5.24 1.15
CA LYS A 8 -27.13 6.62 1.59
C LYS A 8 -25.69 7.13 1.83
N TRP A 9 -25.50 8.44 1.88
CA TRP A 9 -24.18 9.03 2.05
C TRP A 9 -23.45 8.54 3.32
N TYR A 10 -24.16 8.40 4.44
CA TYR A 10 -23.57 7.93 5.69
C TYR A 10 -23.16 6.45 5.64
N ASN A 11 -23.78 5.62 4.81
CA ASN A 11 -23.34 4.26 4.58
C ASN A 11 -21.99 4.22 3.87
N LYS A 12 -21.79 5.11 2.88
CA LYS A 12 -20.54 5.23 2.11
C LYS A 12 -19.40 5.73 2.98
N VAL A 13 -19.66 6.73 3.82
CA VAL A 13 -18.69 7.24 4.82
C VAL A 13 -18.36 6.16 5.84
N GLY A 14 -19.38 5.49 6.40
CA GLY A 14 -19.17 4.40 7.35
C GLY A 14 -18.40 3.23 6.75
N TYR A 15 -18.65 2.88 5.49
CA TYR A 15 -17.82 1.91 4.78
C TYR A 15 -16.37 2.41 4.66
N GLY A 16 -16.16 3.63 4.16
CA GLY A 16 -14.83 4.20 3.99
C GLY A 16 -14.00 4.20 5.27
N SER A 17 -14.64 4.35 6.44
CA SER A 17 -13.96 4.31 7.74
C SER A 17 -13.27 2.96 8.03
N GLY A 18 -13.61 1.89 7.32
CA GLY A 18 -12.88 0.61 7.39
C GLY A 18 -11.40 0.72 6.99
N ASP A 19 -11.07 1.63 6.05
CA ASP A 19 -9.67 1.91 5.72
C ASP A 19 -8.95 2.71 6.82
N LEU A 20 -9.66 3.45 7.67
CA LEU A 20 -9.07 3.99 8.89
C LEU A 20 -8.61 2.84 9.81
N ALA A 21 -9.48 1.86 10.03
CA ALA A 21 -9.14 0.69 10.82
C ALA A 21 -7.96 -0.10 10.19
N GLY A 22 -8.00 -0.36 8.90
CA GLY A 22 -6.94 -1.04 8.18
C GLY A 22 -5.59 -0.32 8.28
N ASN A 23 -5.57 0.99 8.17
CA ASN A 23 -4.35 1.79 8.27
C ASN A 23 -3.83 1.98 9.70
N MET A 24 -4.68 1.84 10.75
CA MET A 24 -4.17 1.71 12.12
C MET A 24 -3.20 0.54 12.27
N VAL A 25 -3.39 -0.53 11.51
CA VAL A 25 -2.48 -1.67 11.46
C VAL A 25 -1.37 -1.44 10.45
N TYR A 26 -1.74 -1.21 9.18
CA TYR A 26 -0.78 -1.21 8.07
C TYR A 26 0.22 -0.06 8.14
N ALA A 27 -0.24 1.19 8.33
CA ALA A 27 0.65 2.35 8.40
C ALA A 27 1.55 2.30 9.64
N PHE A 28 1.04 1.82 10.77
CA PHE A 28 1.83 1.69 11.99
C PHE A 28 2.94 0.65 11.84
N LEU A 29 2.63 -0.54 11.31
CA LEU A 29 3.63 -1.58 11.06
C LEU A 29 4.65 -1.12 10.03
N SER A 30 4.21 -0.64 8.86
CA SER A 30 5.11 -0.30 7.76
C SER A 30 6.09 0.81 8.10
N SER A 31 5.68 1.76 8.96
CA SER A 31 6.53 2.89 9.34
C SER A 31 7.40 2.63 10.55
N PHE A 32 6.95 1.83 11.52
CA PHE A 32 7.59 1.80 12.83
C PHE A 32 8.05 0.43 13.31
N VAL A 33 7.62 -0.69 12.70
CA VAL A 33 8.00 -2.03 13.19
C VAL A 33 9.50 -2.26 13.14
N MET A 34 10.17 -1.85 12.05
CA MET A 34 11.62 -1.97 11.92
C MET A 34 12.34 -1.14 13.00
N LEU A 35 11.92 0.12 13.20
CA LEU A 35 12.47 1.00 14.23
C LEU A 35 12.33 0.41 15.63
N TYR A 36 11.12 -0.09 15.97
CA TYR A 36 10.86 -0.73 17.26
C TYR A 36 11.78 -1.94 17.49
N LEU A 37 11.89 -2.82 16.50
CA LEU A 37 12.65 -4.05 16.63
C LEU A 37 14.17 -3.81 16.72
N THR A 38 14.69 -2.82 16.00
CA THR A 38 16.12 -2.54 15.98
C THR A 38 16.57 -1.63 17.10
N ASN A 39 15.81 -0.55 17.40
CA ASN A 39 16.20 0.46 18.38
C ASN A 39 15.68 0.19 19.79
N THR A 40 14.56 -0.54 19.94
CA THR A 40 13.96 -0.78 21.25
C THR A 40 14.17 -2.21 21.72
N VAL A 41 14.03 -3.21 20.83
CA VAL A 41 14.24 -4.63 21.19
C VAL A 41 15.70 -5.05 20.96
N GLY A 42 16.42 -4.34 20.09
CA GLY A 42 17.82 -4.62 19.79
C GLY A 42 18.02 -5.83 18.86
N LEU A 43 17.08 -6.13 17.97
CA LEU A 43 17.21 -7.21 16.99
C LEU A 43 18.04 -6.77 15.77
N ASN A 44 18.67 -7.75 15.10
CA ASN A 44 19.43 -7.47 13.89
C ASN A 44 18.51 -7.10 12.73
N PRO A 45 18.73 -5.94 12.06
CA PRO A 45 17.84 -5.46 11.01
C PRO A 45 17.81 -6.37 9.77
N GLY A 46 18.93 -7.02 9.43
CA GLY A 46 19.00 -7.94 8.30
C GLY A 46 18.12 -9.18 8.49
N ILE A 47 18.17 -9.76 9.70
CA ILE A 47 17.29 -10.90 10.05
C ILE A 47 15.83 -10.46 10.06
N VAL A 48 15.52 -9.33 10.68
CA VAL A 48 14.14 -8.78 10.73
C VAL A 48 13.60 -8.56 9.32
N GLY A 49 14.37 -7.92 8.44
CA GLY A 49 13.97 -7.70 7.04
C GLY A 49 13.69 -9.00 6.29
N THR A 50 14.53 -10.02 6.51
CA THR A 50 14.35 -11.36 5.92
C THR A 50 13.06 -12.03 6.43
N LEU A 51 12.79 -11.97 7.73
CA LEU A 51 11.57 -12.53 8.32
C LEU A 51 10.31 -11.86 7.77
N ILE A 52 10.33 -10.53 7.61
CA ILE A 52 9.22 -9.78 7.00
C ILE A 52 9.01 -10.20 5.54
N MET A 53 10.09 -10.33 4.76
CA MET A 53 10.01 -10.78 3.38
C MET A 53 9.38 -12.17 3.27
N VAL A 54 9.85 -13.13 4.08
CA VAL A 54 9.29 -14.49 4.11
C VAL A 54 7.81 -14.47 4.49
N SER A 55 7.43 -13.67 5.49
CA SER A 55 6.01 -13.50 5.88
C SER A 55 5.15 -12.99 4.72
N LYS A 56 5.67 -12.07 3.89
CA LYS A 56 4.97 -11.52 2.71
C LYS A 56 4.71 -12.59 1.63
N LEU A 57 5.53 -13.62 1.54
CA LEU A 57 5.29 -14.74 0.62
C LEU A 57 4.06 -15.57 1.06
N PHE A 58 3.90 -15.79 2.36
CA PHE A 58 2.71 -16.47 2.90
C PHE A 58 1.42 -15.66 2.67
N ASP A 59 1.51 -14.35 2.75
CA ASP A 59 0.40 -13.42 2.45
C ASP A 59 -0.14 -13.62 1.02
N GLY A 60 0.73 -13.86 0.03
CA GLY A 60 0.33 -14.16 -1.35
C GLY A 60 -0.52 -15.44 -1.50
N ILE A 61 -0.19 -16.47 -0.74
CA ILE A 61 -0.92 -17.75 -0.77
C ILE A 61 -2.27 -17.60 -0.05
N SER A 62 -2.29 -16.89 1.06
CA SER A 62 -3.49 -16.74 1.90
C SER A 62 -4.60 -15.93 1.23
N ASP A 63 -4.29 -15.01 0.30
CA ASP A 63 -5.30 -14.26 -0.45
C ASP A 63 -6.27 -15.17 -1.21
N MET A 64 -5.73 -16.14 -1.95
CA MET A 64 -6.56 -17.07 -2.74
C MET A 64 -7.44 -17.93 -1.82
N PHE A 65 -6.88 -18.34 -0.67
CA PHE A 65 -7.59 -19.14 0.31
C PHE A 65 -8.77 -18.36 0.92
N PHE A 66 -8.53 -17.15 1.43
CA PHE A 66 -9.57 -16.34 2.07
C PHE A 66 -10.61 -15.84 1.08
N GLY A 67 -10.23 -15.47 -0.14
CA GLY A 67 -11.19 -15.11 -1.19
C GLY A 67 -12.22 -16.22 -1.41
N THR A 68 -11.76 -17.45 -1.58
CA THR A 68 -12.63 -18.62 -1.77
C THR A 68 -13.52 -18.89 -0.53
N MET A 69 -12.98 -18.72 0.68
CA MET A 69 -13.74 -18.94 1.91
C MET A 69 -14.85 -17.91 2.09
N ILE A 70 -14.58 -16.63 1.78
CA ILE A 70 -15.56 -15.54 1.87
C ILE A 70 -16.72 -15.81 0.92
N ASP A 71 -16.45 -16.19 -0.32
CA ASP A 71 -17.49 -16.48 -1.32
C ASP A 71 -18.42 -17.63 -0.91
N LYS A 72 -17.86 -18.64 -0.23
CA LYS A 72 -18.61 -19.81 0.27
C LYS A 72 -19.30 -19.58 1.62
N THR A 73 -19.06 -18.44 2.26
CA THR A 73 -19.61 -18.15 3.59
C THR A 73 -21.13 -17.89 3.52
N LYS A 74 -21.88 -18.58 4.38
CA LYS A 74 -23.32 -18.38 4.60
C LYS A 74 -23.55 -17.99 6.05
N SER A 75 -23.89 -16.74 6.31
CA SER A 75 -24.20 -16.28 7.66
C SER A 75 -25.33 -15.26 7.70
N LYS A 76 -25.91 -15.06 8.89
CA LYS A 76 -26.95 -14.02 9.11
C LYS A 76 -26.43 -12.59 8.89
N LEU A 77 -25.12 -12.38 8.97
CA LEU A 77 -24.49 -11.09 8.72
C LEU A 77 -24.15 -10.85 7.24
N GLY A 78 -24.20 -11.88 6.40
CA GLY A 78 -23.80 -11.86 5.00
C GLY A 78 -22.54 -12.70 4.76
N LYS A 79 -21.87 -12.50 3.61
CA LYS A 79 -20.66 -13.25 3.21
C LYS A 79 -19.38 -12.60 3.74
N ALA A 80 -19.19 -11.28 3.56
CA ALA A 80 -17.99 -10.55 3.89
C ALA A 80 -17.95 -10.00 5.33
N ARG A 81 -19.08 -9.49 5.81
CA ARG A 81 -19.17 -8.81 7.12
C ARG A 81 -18.69 -9.64 8.31
N PRO A 82 -18.99 -10.95 8.44
CA PRO A 82 -18.48 -11.76 9.55
C PRO A 82 -16.95 -11.87 9.53
N TRP A 83 -16.35 -11.99 8.34
CA TRP A 83 -14.89 -12.02 8.19
C TRP A 83 -14.24 -10.70 8.62
N MET A 84 -14.81 -9.56 8.21
CA MET A 84 -14.34 -8.26 8.67
C MET A 84 -14.39 -8.14 10.20
N LEU A 85 -15.47 -8.58 10.83
CA LEU A 85 -15.67 -8.44 12.26
C LEU A 85 -14.72 -9.33 13.07
N TYR A 86 -14.70 -10.62 12.76
CA TYR A 86 -13.94 -11.60 13.57
C TYR A 86 -12.44 -11.57 13.26
N ALA A 87 -12.06 -11.39 12.00
CA ALA A 87 -10.65 -11.31 11.66
C ALA A 87 -9.98 -10.06 12.27
N TYR A 88 -10.70 -8.94 12.41
CA TYR A 88 -10.13 -7.76 13.02
C TYR A 88 -9.81 -7.92 14.51
N ILE A 89 -10.51 -8.78 15.23
CA ILE A 89 -10.15 -9.15 16.61
C ILE A 89 -8.76 -9.79 16.62
N GLY A 90 -8.52 -10.71 15.67
CA GLY A 90 -7.19 -11.30 15.49
C GLY A 90 -6.13 -10.28 15.10
N CYS A 91 -6.46 -9.32 14.23
CA CYS A 91 -5.58 -8.18 13.90
C CYS A 91 -5.20 -7.38 15.15
N ALA A 92 -6.17 -7.05 16.01
CA ALA A 92 -5.94 -6.26 17.21
C ALA A 92 -5.01 -6.99 18.19
N VAL A 93 -5.26 -8.27 18.44
CA VAL A 93 -4.44 -9.10 19.35
C VAL A 93 -3.02 -9.26 18.81
N THR A 94 -2.88 -9.59 17.53
CA THR A 94 -1.55 -9.83 16.93
C THR A 94 -0.78 -8.53 16.70
N LEU A 95 -1.45 -7.39 16.47
CA LEU A 95 -0.81 -6.08 16.45
C LEU A 95 -0.14 -5.77 17.79
N VAL A 96 -0.87 -5.96 18.89
CA VAL A 96 -0.31 -5.78 20.24
C VAL A 96 0.84 -6.76 20.49
N ALA A 97 0.70 -8.02 20.07
CA ALA A 97 1.76 -9.03 20.22
C ALA A 97 3.07 -8.65 19.50
N ASN A 98 2.98 -8.00 18.31
CA ASN A 98 4.15 -7.52 17.58
C ASN A 98 4.96 -6.45 18.34
N PHE A 99 4.29 -5.63 19.16
CA PHE A 99 4.92 -4.59 19.99
C PHE A 99 5.02 -4.96 21.47
N ALA A 100 4.78 -6.22 21.81
CA ALA A 100 4.86 -6.75 23.18
C ALA A 100 5.83 -7.92 23.29
N ILE A 101 6.96 -7.85 22.59
CA ILE A 101 7.99 -8.89 22.64
C ILE A 101 8.62 -8.90 24.03
N PRO A 102 8.61 -10.02 24.76
CA PRO A 102 9.21 -10.07 26.09
C PRO A 102 10.72 -9.95 26.06
N ASN A 103 11.30 -9.08 26.90
CA ASN A 103 12.75 -8.93 27.01
C ASN A 103 13.42 -10.09 27.76
N SER A 104 12.64 -10.88 28.50
CA SER A 104 13.14 -11.99 29.32
C SER A 104 13.44 -13.27 28.52
N ILE A 105 13.00 -13.37 27.28
CA ILE A 105 13.26 -14.53 26.42
C ILE A 105 14.52 -14.31 25.59
N GLY A 106 15.22 -15.40 25.28
CA GLY A 106 16.44 -15.31 24.45
C GLY A 106 16.17 -14.76 23.05
N THR A 107 17.20 -14.18 22.42
CA THR A 107 17.10 -13.49 21.12
C THR A 107 16.46 -14.35 20.03
N THR A 108 16.77 -15.65 19.97
CA THR A 108 16.14 -16.57 19.01
C THR A 108 14.63 -16.67 19.23
N ALA A 109 14.19 -16.72 20.48
CA ALA A 109 12.76 -16.76 20.81
C ALA A 109 12.06 -15.43 20.51
N GLN A 110 12.77 -14.29 20.61
CA GLN A 110 12.25 -12.99 20.18
C GLN A 110 12.02 -12.93 18.66
N TYR A 111 12.95 -13.46 17.85
CA TYR A 111 12.75 -13.59 16.41
C TYR A 111 11.57 -14.50 16.07
N ALA A 112 11.45 -15.64 16.75
CA ALA A 112 10.34 -16.58 16.53
C ALA A 112 8.99 -15.94 16.94
N TRP A 113 8.94 -15.24 18.07
CA TRP A 113 7.77 -14.48 18.52
C TRP A 113 7.34 -13.44 17.47
N PHE A 114 8.30 -12.62 17.02
CA PHE A 114 8.03 -11.61 16.00
C PHE A 114 7.53 -12.25 14.71
N PHE A 115 8.23 -13.27 14.19
CA PHE A 115 7.86 -13.92 12.94
C PHE A 115 6.46 -14.52 13.00
N LEU A 116 6.13 -15.21 14.09
CA LEU A 116 4.81 -15.83 14.28
C LEU A 116 3.71 -14.76 14.38
N SER A 117 3.88 -13.78 15.26
CA SER A 117 2.87 -12.73 15.47
C SER A 117 2.69 -11.86 14.22
N TYR A 118 3.78 -11.53 13.50
CA TYR A 118 3.75 -10.74 12.27
C TYR A 118 3.11 -11.51 11.12
N THR A 119 3.43 -12.80 10.96
CA THR A 119 2.84 -13.65 9.92
C THR A 119 1.36 -13.91 10.18
N LEU A 120 0.96 -14.19 11.41
CA LEU A 120 -0.45 -14.32 11.78
C LEU A 120 -1.21 -13.02 11.52
N LEU A 121 -0.61 -11.86 11.86
CA LEU A 121 -1.23 -10.57 11.61
C LEU A 121 -1.44 -10.36 10.11
N ASN A 122 -0.40 -10.42 9.30
CA ASN A 122 -0.47 -10.06 7.89
C ASN A 122 -1.13 -11.15 7.04
N ALA A 123 -0.62 -12.39 7.10
CA ALA A 123 -1.05 -13.46 6.20
C ALA A 123 -2.37 -14.13 6.59
N VAL A 124 -2.87 -13.93 7.82
CA VAL A 124 -4.13 -14.55 8.26
C VAL A 124 -5.18 -13.47 8.53
N PHE A 125 -5.01 -12.71 9.58
CA PHE A 125 -6.08 -11.84 10.08
C PHE A 125 -6.29 -10.60 9.22
N PHE A 126 -5.22 -9.90 8.86
CA PHE A 126 -5.30 -8.69 8.04
C PHE A 126 -5.73 -9.02 6.61
N THR A 127 -5.21 -10.10 6.02
CA THR A 127 -5.61 -10.58 4.70
C THR A 127 -7.09 -10.96 4.67
N ALA A 128 -7.57 -11.74 5.65
CA ALA A 128 -8.98 -12.10 5.74
C ALA A 128 -9.90 -10.88 5.87
N ASN A 129 -9.52 -9.91 6.72
CA ASN A 129 -10.26 -8.67 6.90
C ASN A 129 -10.26 -7.83 5.62
N ASN A 130 -9.09 -7.62 5.00
CA ASN A 130 -8.92 -6.74 3.86
C ASN A 130 -9.62 -7.27 2.59
N ILE A 131 -9.57 -8.59 2.33
CA ILE A 131 -10.27 -9.19 1.20
C ILE A 131 -11.77 -9.10 1.40
N ALA A 132 -12.27 -9.41 2.61
CA ALA A 132 -13.68 -9.27 2.94
C ALA A 132 -14.16 -7.82 2.78
N TYR A 133 -13.37 -6.86 3.26
CA TYR A 133 -13.65 -5.44 3.12
C TYR A 133 -13.70 -4.99 1.65
N ALA A 134 -12.75 -5.43 0.82
CA ALA A 134 -12.73 -5.13 -0.60
C ALA A 134 -13.94 -5.74 -1.33
N SER A 135 -14.27 -7.00 -1.01
CA SER A 135 -15.42 -7.71 -1.60
C SER A 135 -16.75 -7.11 -1.22
N LEU A 136 -16.85 -6.46 -0.05
CA LEU A 136 -18.10 -5.87 0.44
C LEU A 136 -18.70 -4.84 -0.52
N VAL A 137 -17.89 -4.12 -1.29
CA VAL A 137 -18.36 -3.17 -2.33
C VAL A 137 -19.25 -3.87 -3.35
N THR A 138 -18.89 -5.06 -3.78
CA THR A 138 -19.65 -5.82 -4.79
C THR A 138 -20.92 -6.42 -4.22
N PHE A 139 -20.93 -6.71 -2.91
CA PHE A 139 -22.09 -7.29 -2.23
C PHE A 139 -23.12 -6.25 -1.75
N CYS A 140 -22.77 -4.95 -1.72
CA CYS A 140 -23.64 -3.90 -1.18
C CYS A 140 -24.39 -3.10 -2.25
N THR A 141 -23.85 -2.99 -3.46
CA THR A 141 -24.45 -2.17 -4.52
C THR A 141 -24.07 -2.67 -5.91
N LYS A 142 -25.04 -2.55 -6.85
CA LYS A 142 -24.82 -2.76 -8.28
C LYS A 142 -24.56 -1.43 -9.01
N ASN A 143 -24.79 -0.30 -8.36
CA ASN A 143 -24.63 1.03 -8.94
C ASN A 143 -23.15 1.41 -9.06
N SER A 144 -22.68 1.59 -10.29
CA SER A 144 -21.28 1.91 -10.60
C SER A 144 -20.82 3.22 -9.96
N LYS A 145 -21.70 4.24 -9.93
CA LYS A 145 -21.39 5.52 -9.31
C LYS A 145 -21.16 5.39 -7.79
N GLU A 146 -22.02 4.59 -7.12
CA GLU A 146 -21.86 4.35 -5.68
C GLU A 146 -20.57 3.60 -5.36
N ARG A 147 -20.15 2.63 -6.20
CA ARG A 147 -18.87 1.93 -6.05
C ARG A 147 -17.68 2.90 -6.13
N VAL A 148 -17.73 3.84 -7.07
CA VAL A 148 -16.68 4.87 -7.21
C VAL A 148 -16.66 5.80 -5.99
N GLU A 149 -17.82 6.24 -5.51
CA GLU A 149 -17.93 7.08 -4.31
C GLU A 149 -17.40 6.34 -3.06
N MET A 150 -17.72 5.05 -2.90
CA MET A 150 -17.17 4.21 -1.81
C MET A 150 -15.64 4.13 -1.89
N GLY A 151 -15.08 3.92 -3.08
CA GLY A 151 -13.64 3.92 -3.31
C GLY A 151 -12.99 5.25 -2.95
N SER A 152 -13.63 6.38 -3.30
CA SER A 152 -13.13 7.72 -2.94
C SER A 152 -13.06 7.93 -1.43
N PHE A 153 -14.10 7.55 -0.68
CA PHE A 153 -14.07 7.62 0.78
C PHE A 153 -12.97 6.72 1.38
N ARG A 154 -12.75 5.54 0.83
CA ARG A 154 -11.65 4.65 1.23
C ARG A 154 -10.31 5.38 1.15
N PHE A 155 -10.00 5.98 0.02
CA PHE A 155 -8.73 6.69 -0.17
C PHE A 155 -8.57 7.87 0.79
N ILE A 156 -9.64 8.67 1.00
CA ILE A 156 -9.61 9.78 1.95
C ILE A 156 -9.25 9.28 3.36
N PHE A 157 -9.92 8.24 3.85
CA PHE A 157 -9.64 7.69 5.18
C PHE A 157 -8.26 7.05 5.24
N ALA A 158 -7.83 6.31 4.21
CA ALA A 158 -6.52 5.66 4.18
C ALA A 158 -5.37 6.68 4.29
N PHE A 159 -5.38 7.71 3.45
CA PHE A 159 -4.34 8.75 3.47
C PHE A 159 -4.38 9.59 4.74
N SER A 160 -5.57 9.98 5.19
CA SER A 160 -5.71 10.76 6.43
C SER A 160 -5.19 9.98 7.63
N THR A 161 -5.51 8.69 7.73
CA THR A 161 -5.03 7.84 8.83
C THR A 161 -3.53 7.62 8.77
N SER A 162 -2.99 7.34 7.59
CA SER A 162 -1.54 7.19 7.40
C SER A 162 -0.80 8.46 7.84
N LEU A 163 -1.30 9.63 7.47
CA LEU A 163 -0.75 10.92 7.88
C LEU A 163 -0.79 11.09 9.40
N ILE A 164 -1.93 10.79 10.04
CA ILE A 164 -2.08 10.89 11.51
C ILE A 164 -1.10 9.94 12.20
N ILE A 165 -1.04 8.67 11.80
CA ILE A 165 -0.15 7.67 12.39
C ILE A 165 1.31 8.12 12.30
N GLN A 166 1.76 8.55 11.12
CA GLN A 166 3.14 8.99 10.92
C GLN A 166 3.46 10.28 11.67
N SER A 167 2.48 11.14 11.91
CA SER A 167 2.66 12.42 12.62
C SER A 167 2.68 12.26 14.13
N VAL A 168 1.85 11.38 14.67
CA VAL A 168 1.56 11.36 16.12
C VAL A 168 2.34 10.27 16.85
N THR A 169 2.69 9.17 16.19
CA THR A 169 3.23 7.96 16.86
C THR A 169 4.52 8.23 17.64
N VAL A 170 5.51 8.88 17.03
CA VAL A 170 6.81 9.13 17.68
C VAL A 170 6.64 10.02 18.90
N GLN A 171 5.84 11.08 18.78
CA GLN A 171 5.55 12.01 19.88
C GLN A 171 4.79 11.29 21.00
N LEU A 172 3.80 10.45 20.65
CA LEU A 172 3.02 9.69 21.62
C LEU A 172 3.89 8.69 22.39
N VAL A 173 4.79 7.97 21.71
CA VAL A 173 5.76 7.07 22.34
C VAL A 173 6.66 7.83 23.32
N ARG A 174 7.16 9.00 22.91
CA ARG A 174 7.98 9.87 23.76
C ARG A 174 7.23 10.37 25.00
N HIS A 175 5.99 10.84 24.84
CA HIS A 175 5.15 11.29 25.95
C HIS A 175 4.80 10.19 26.93
N LEU A 176 4.72 8.95 26.48
CA LEU A 176 4.49 7.76 27.32
C LEU A 176 5.78 7.23 28.00
N GLY A 177 6.88 7.97 27.91
CA GLY A 177 8.14 7.64 28.59
C GLY A 177 9.12 6.81 27.75
N GLY A 178 8.79 6.52 26.50
CA GLY A 178 9.66 5.74 25.59
C GLY A 178 9.78 4.25 25.93
N GLY A 179 10.66 3.55 25.21
CA GLY A 179 10.94 2.12 25.44
C GLY A 179 9.80 1.18 25.06
N ALA A 180 9.98 -0.11 25.33
CA ALA A 180 9.05 -1.17 24.91
C ALA A 180 7.63 -1.02 25.49
N ALA A 181 7.52 -0.50 26.71
CA ALA A 181 6.20 -0.29 27.36
C ALA A 181 5.38 0.78 26.62
N ALA A 182 6.01 1.87 26.21
CA ALA A 182 5.34 2.94 25.46
C ALA A 182 4.87 2.45 24.08
N TRP A 183 5.72 1.73 23.33
CA TRP A 183 5.35 1.13 22.06
C TRP A 183 4.16 0.17 22.19
N ARG A 184 4.16 -0.69 23.22
CA ARG A 184 3.06 -1.60 23.50
C ARG A 184 1.76 -0.82 23.80
N THR A 185 1.84 0.24 24.59
CA THR A 185 0.67 1.08 24.92
C THR A 185 0.09 1.74 23.67
N VAL A 186 0.94 2.27 22.78
CA VAL A 186 0.51 2.84 21.49
C VAL A 186 -0.15 1.77 20.61
N ALA A 187 0.42 0.56 20.55
CA ALA A 187 -0.18 -0.55 19.81
C ALA A 187 -1.57 -0.93 20.36
N ILE A 188 -1.76 -0.92 21.68
CA ILE A 188 -3.06 -1.15 22.31
C ILE A 188 -4.05 -0.05 21.93
N ILE A 189 -3.65 1.23 21.99
CA ILE A 189 -4.50 2.36 21.61
C ILE A 189 -4.97 2.21 20.16
N TYR A 190 -4.06 1.95 19.23
CA TYR A 190 -4.38 1.78 17.80
C TYR A 190 -5.22 0.52 17.54
N ALA A 191 -4.96 -0.58 18.24
CA ALA A 191 -5.75 -1.79 18.16
C ALA A 191 -7.21 -1.56 18.60
N VAL A 192 -7.41 -0.85 19.72
CA VAL A 192 -8.75 -0.53 20.24
C VAL A 192 -9.50 0.42 19.32
N ILE A 193 -8.86 1.52 18.90
CA ILE A 193 -9.48 2.46 17.94
C ILE A 193 -9.85 1.73 16.65
N GLY A 194 -8.93 0.96 16.10
CA GLY A 194 -9.18 0.21 14.88
C GLY A 194 -10.31 -0.80 15.02
N LEU A 195 -10.40 -1.51 16.16
CA LEU A 195 -11.49 -2.47 16.43
C LEU A 195 -12.86 -1.77 16.49
N VAL A 196 -12.93 -0.64 17.16
CA VAL A 196 -14.17 0.16 17.25
C VAL A 196 -14.59 0.65 15.87
N VAL A 197 -13.66 1.24 15.11
CA VAL A 197 -13.95 1.81 13.79
C VAL A 197 -14.28 0.70 12.77
N ASN A 198 -13.56 -0.43 12.79
CA ASN A 198 -13.89 -1.57 11.95
C ASN A 198 -15.30 -2.09 12.24
N THR A 199 -15.68 -2.16 13.52
CA THR A 199 -17.03 -2.57 13.93
C THR A 199 -18.08 -1.59 13.39
N ILE A 200 -17.84 -0.28 13.48
CA ILE A 200 -18.71 0.75 12.89
C ILE A 200 -18.84 0.54 11.38
N SER A 201 -17.73 0.31 10.68
CA SER A 201 -17.72 0.05 9.24
C SER A 201 -18.57 -1.16 8.86
N VAL A 202 -18.42 -2.27 9.58
CA VAL A 202 -19.19 -3.53 9.37
C VAL A 202 -20.69 -3.30 9.50
N PHE A 203 -21.12 -2.53 10.50
CA PHE A 203 -22.54 -2.30 10.75
C PHE A 203 -23.14 -1.12 9.98
N SER A 204 -22.32 -0.28 9.37
CA SER A 204 -22.79 0.85 8.55
C SER A 204 -23.43 0.44 7.23
N ILE A 205 -23.14 -0.76 6.73
CA ILE A 205 -23.60 -1.29 5.46
C ILE A 205 -24.23 -2.69 5.66
N LYS A 206 -25.24 -2.98 4.83
CA LYS A 206 -25.83 -4.31 4.71
C LYS A 206 -25.56 -4.87 3.32
N GLU A 207 -25.25 -6.16 3.25
CA GLU A 207 -25.14 -6.88 2.00
C GLU A 207 -26.53 -7.10 1.39
N LEU A 208 -26.61 -7.08 0.07
CA LEU A 208 -27.83 -7.37 -0.68
C LEU A 208 -28.18 -8.86 -0.57
N PRO A 209 -29.48 -9.22 -0.63
CA PRO A 209 -29.91 -10.62 -0.71
C PRO A 209 -29.28 -11.35 -1.91
N GLU A 210 -28.99 -12.64 -1.78
CA GLU A 210 -28.39 -13.44 -2.88
C GLU A 210 -29.22 -13.42 -4.16
N GLU A 211 -30.55 -13.38 -4.03
CA GLU A 211 -31.46 -13.28 -5.16
C GLU A 211 -31.25 -11.98 -5.97
N GLU A 212 -31.02 -10.87 -5.29
CA GLU A 212 -30.77 -9.58 -5.92
C GLU A 212 -29.33 -9.50 -6.47
N LEU A 213 -28.35 -10.13 -5.81
CA LEU A 213 -26.97 -10.21 -6.30
C LEU A 213 -26.86 -10.99 -7.61
N ASN A 214 -27.55 -12.12 -7.72
CA ASN A 214 -27.51 -13.01 -8.88
C ASN A 214 -28.44 -12.57 -10.03
N ALA A 215 -29.38 -11.67 -9.78
CA ALA A 215 -30.28 -11.18 -10.81
C ALA A 215 -29.52 -10.36 -11.86
N GLY A 216 -29.49 -10.85 -13.11
CA GLY A 216 -28.87 -10.17 -14.25
C GLY A 216 -27.39 -10.51 -14.49
N GLN A 217 -26.81 -11.46 -13.78
CA GLN A 217 -25.53 -12.03 -14.15
C GLN A 217 -25.75 -13.24 -15.09
N GLU A 218 -25.85 -12.97 -16.40
CA GLU A 218 -25.47 -13.98 -17.37
C GLU A 218 -23.96 -14.12 -17.31
N HIS A 219 -23.48 -15.13 -16.61
CA HIS A 219 -22.07 -15.49 -16.59
C HIS A 219 -21.66 -16.05 -17.95
N SER A 220 -21.26 -15.20 -18.86
CA SER A 220 -20.35 -15.58 -19.92
C SER A 220 -18.90 -15.45 -19.42
N GLU A 221 -18.55 -16.18 -18.36
CA GLU A 221 -17.15 -16.41 -18.05
C GLU A 221 -16.64 -17.45 -19.05
N GLU A 222 -15.94 -17.01 -20.08
CA GLU A 222 -15.04 -17.90 -20.83
C GLU A 222 -14.08 -18.51 -19.82
N LYS A 223 -14.28 -19.79 -19.51
CA LYS A 223 -13.44 -20.53 -18.57
C LYS A 223 -12.09 -20.82 -19.22
N TYR A 224 -11.11 -19.95 -19.01
CA TYR A 224 -9.72 -20.25 -19.32
C TYR A 224 -9.02 -20.88 -18.11
N GLY A 225 -8.09 -21.80 -18.37
CA GLY A 225 -7.30 -22.45 -17.31
C GLY A 225 -6.31 -21.45 -16.67
N LEU A 226 -5.89 -21.71 -15.41
CA LEU A 226 -4.91 -20.87 -14.73
C LEU A 226 -3.60 -20.69 -15.49
N ILE A 227 -3.15 -21.73 -16.19
CA ILE A 227 -1.92 -21.69 -17.02
C ILE A 227 -2.13 -20.75 -18.20
N GLU A 228 -3.26 -20.85 -18.88
CA GLU A 228 -3.61 -20.01 -20.02
C GLU A 228 -3.76 -18.53 -19.60
N ALA A 229 -4.37 -18.27 -18.44
CA ALA A 229 -4.44 -16.93 -17.86
C ALA A 229 -3.04 -16.35 -17.62
N ALA A 230 -2.15 -17.13 -17.02
CA ALA A 230 -0.77 -16.72 -16.79
C ALA A 230 -0.03 -16.44 -18.11
N GLU A 231 -0.18 -17.29 -19.12
CA GLU A 231 0.41 -17.09 -20.45
C GLU A 231 -0.07 -15.80 -21.10
N LEU A 232 -1.38 -15.51 -21.04
CA LEU A 232 -1.96 -14.27 -21.55
C LEU A 232 -1.40 -13.02 -20.82
N LEU A 233 -1.27 -13.09 -19.50
CA LEU A 233 -0.71 -11.99 -18.71
C LEU A 233 0.76 -11.76 -19.04
N PHE A 234 1.60 -12.79 -19.00
CA PHE A 234 3.03 -12.67 -19.26
C PHE A 234 3.37 -12.37 -20.72
N SER A 235 2.47 -12.65 -21.66
CA SER A 235 2.63 -12.24 -23.06
C SER A 235 2.33 -10.75 -23.28
N ASN A 236 1.62 -10.10 -22.38
CA ASN A 236 1.31 -8.68 -22.45
C ASN A 236 2.45 -7.85 -21.86
N LYS A 237 3.23 -7.19 -22.72
CA LYS A 237 4.35 -6.33 -22.30
C LYS A 237 3.93 -5.21 -21.33
N TYR A 238 2.74 -4.66 -21.48
CA TYR A 238 2.24 -3.59 -20.62
C TYR A 238 1.90 -4.12 -19.21
N TYR A 239 1.42 -5.36 -19.11
CA TYR A 239 1.25 -6.02 -17.81
C TYR A 239 2.57 -6.14 -17.06
N LEU A 240 3.63 -6.58 -17.73
CA LEU A 240 4.97 -6.68 -17.13
C LEU A 240 5.50 -5.31 -16.70
N MET A 241 5.28 -4.27 -17.51
CA MET A 241 5.66 -2.89 -17.16
C MET A 241 4.92 -2.40 -15.91
N ILE A 242 3.64 -2.69 -15.77
CA ILE A 242 2.86 -2.34 -14.58
C ILE A 242 3.40 -3.10 -13.36
N CYS A 243 3.63 -4.42 -13.46
CA CYS A 243 4.20 -5.21 -12.37
C CYS A 243 5.55 -4.63 -11.90
N MET A 244 6.45 -4.31 -12.83
CA MET A 244 7.74 -3.70 -12.49
C MET A 244 7.58 -2.31 -11.85
N THR A 245 6.65 -1.51 -12.33
CA THR A 245 6.34 -0.20 -11.72
C THR A 245 5.88 -0.37 -10.27
N TYR A 246 4.98 -1.33 -10.00
CA TYR A 246 4.54 -1.63 -8.64
C TYR A 246 5.68 -2.11 -7.74
N ILE A 247 6.53 -3.01 -8.23
CA ILE A 247 7.69 -3.49 -7.47
C ILE A 247 8.61 -2.31 -7.12
N CYS A 248 8.97 -1.49 -8.10
CA CYS A 248 9.80 -0.30 -7.87
C CYS A 248 9.14 0.69 -6.89
N GLN A 249 7.82 0.90 -7.01
CA GLN A 249 7.06 1.78 -6.14
C GLN A 249 7.04 1.28 -4.68
N GLN A 250 6.93 -0.03 -4.47
CA GLN A 250 6.94 -0.59 -3.11
C GLN A 250 8.33 -0.52 -2.47
N ILE A 251 9.39 -0.78 -3.25
CA ILE A 251 10.77 -0.60 -2.77
C ILE A 251 11.02 0.89 -2.46
N TYR A 252 10.57 1.79 -3.31
CA TYR A 252 10.64 3.24 -3.09
C TYR A 252 9.95 3.64 -1.78
N THR A 253 8.74 3.14 -1.53
CA THR A 253 7.99 3.41 -0.29
C THR A 253 8.72 2.85 0.94
N ALA A 254 9.28 1.65 0.84
CA ALA A 254 10.07 1.04 1.93
C ALA A 254 11.30 1.89 2.28
N MET A 255 12.02 2.39 1.27
CA MET A 255 13.17 3.29 1.48
C MET A 255 12.76 4.62 2.11
N LEU A 256 11.60 5.19 1.74
CA LEU A 256 11.08 6.40 2.37
C LEU A 256 10.69 6.18 3.85
N ASN A 257 10.17 5.00 4.20
CA ASN A 257 9.88 4.65 5.59
C ASN A 257 11.17 4.60 6.45
N MET A 258 12.34 4.34 5.85
CA MET A 258 13.63 4.48 6.52
C MET A 258 14.01 5.93 6.83
N GLY A 259 13.23 6.89 6.34
CA GLY A 259 13.39 8.31 6.67
C GLY A 259 13.40 8.60 8.16
N ILE A 260 12.71 7.79 8.99
CA ILE A 260 12.78 7.94 10.45
C ILE A 260 14.22 7.81 10.97
N TYR A 261 15.01 6.86 10.45
CA TYR A 261 16.42 6.71 10.82
C TYR A 261 17.26 7.90 10.32
N TYR A 262 16.98 8.40 9.11
CA TYR A 262 17.62 9.59 8.57
C TYR A 262 17.36 10.82 9.46
N MET A 263 16.13 11.01 9.93
CA MET A 263 15.75 12.10 10.83
C MET A 263 16.43 11.97 12.19
N ILE A 264 16.48 10.76 12.77
CA ILE A 264 17.10 10.52 14.08
C ILE A 264 18.62 10.71 14.01
N TYR A 265 19.30 10.06 13.06
CA TYR A 265 20.76 9.93 13.08
C TYR A 265 21.49 11.00 12.26
N ILE A 266 20.89 11.50 11.18
CA ILE A 266 21.50 12.53 10.32
C ILE A 266 21.01 13.94 10.74
N LEU A 267 19.69 14.16 10.76
CA LEU A 267 19.11 15.46 11.10
C LEU A 267 19.00 15.68 12.60
N LYS A 268 19.20 14.64 13.42
CA LYS A 268 19.14 14.66 14.90
C LYS A 268 17.85 15.27 15.45
N ASN A 269 16.77 15.09 14.73
CA ASN A 269 15.44 15.56 15.12
C ASN A 269 14.37 14.61 14.58
N GLU A 270 13.86 13.74 15.45
CA GLU A 270 12.85 12.74 15.11
C GLU A 270 11.48 13.35 14.75
N ASP A 271 11.18 14.55 15.26
CA ASP A 271 9.91 15.25 14.99
C ASP A 271 9.79 15.65 13.49
N LEU A 272 10.92 15.78 12.80
CA LEU A 272 10.92 16.06 11.37
C LEU A 272 10.26 14.94 10.55
N TYR A 273 10.19 13.70 11.05
CA TYR A 273 9.50 12.63 10.35
C TYR A 273 8.04 12.96 10.10
N SER A 274 7.36 13.55 11.08
CA SER A 274 5.98 14.02 10.91
C SER A 274 5.88 15.13 9.87
N VAL A 275 6.79 16.10 9.88
CA VAL A 275 6.81 17.23 8.93
C VAL A 275 7.05 16.73 7.50
N PHE A 276 7.97 15.80 7.30
CA PHE A 276 8.20 15.17 6.00
C PHE A 276 7.01 14.32 5.53
N SER A 277 6.32 13.64 6.46
CA SER A 277 5.08 12.92 6.14
C SER A 277 3.99 13.87 5.65
N TRP A 278 3.87 15.07 6.20
CA TRP A 278 2.96 16.11 5.72
C TRP A 278 3.36 16.61 4.32
N ALA A 279 4.66 16.83 4.11
CA ALA A 279 5.19 17.25 2.81
C ALA A 279 4.96 16.20 1.70
N ILE A 280 4.77 14.92 2.05
CA ILE A 280 4.43 13.85 1.11
C ILE A 280 2.91 13.76 0.93
N ASN A 281 2.16 13.54 2.01
CA ASN A 281 0.76 13.13 1.93
C ASN A 281 -0.19 14.27 1.52
N ILE A 282 0.03 15.50 1.98
CA ILE A 282 -0.84 16.64 1.62
C ILE A 282 -0.79 16.93 0.11
N PRO A 283 0.40 17.06 -0.52
CA PRO A 283 0.47 17.23 -1.98
C PRO A 283 -0.15 16.07 -2.77
N VAL A 284 0.00 14.82 -2.30
CA VAL A 284 -0.62 13.65 -2.93
C VAL A 284 -2.14 13.77 -2.93
N ILE A 285 -2.75 14.07 -1.79
CA ILE A 285 -4.20 14.22 -1.67
C ILE A 285 -4.71 15.33 -2.60
N LEU A 286 -4.05 16.49 -2.61
CA LEU A 286 -4.42 17.60 -3.48
C LEU A 286 -4.28 17.25 -4.96
N ALA A 287 -3.19 16.59 -5.35
CA ALA A 287 -2.97 16.17 -6.71
C ALA A 287 -4.01 15.14 -7.18
N MET A 288 -4.37 14.17 -6.35
CA MET A 288 -5.41 13.19 -6.68
C MET A 288 -6.77 13.86 -6.97
N CYS A 289 -7.12 14.91 -6.24
CA CYS A 289 -8.35 15.67 -6.51
C CYS A 289 -8.33 16.39 -7.86
N ILE A 290 -7.15 16.79 -8.33
CA ILE A 290 -6.97 17.54 -9.58
C ILE A 290 -6.71 16.61 -10.78
N THR A 291 -6.26 15.39 -10.53
CA THR A 291 -5.90 14.38 -11.55
C THR A 291 -6.93 14.23 -12.67
N PRO A 292 -8.25 14.06 -12.42
CA PRO A 292 -9.23 13.89 -13.50
C PRO A 292 -9.26 15.08 -14.47
N MET A 293 -9.13 16.30 -13.94
CA MET A 293 -9.11 17.53 -14.77
C MET A 293 -7.82 17.63 -15.60
N LEU A 294 -6.71 17.15 -15.06
CA LEU A 294 -5.42 17.17 -15.74
C LEU A 294 -5.36 16.12 -16.87
N VAL A 295 -5.92 14.93 -16.66
CA VAL A 295 -6.00 13.87 -17.67
C VAL A 295 -6.73 14.40 -18.92
N GLU A 296 -7.85 15.09 -18.72
CA GLU A 296 -8.62 15.67 -19.82
C GLU A 296 -7.80 16.73 -20.60
N LYS A 297 -7.11 17.63 -19.90
CA LYS A 297 -6.26 18.67 -20.51
C LYS A 297 -5.03 18.11 -21.22
N MET A 298 -4.44 17.05 -20.71
CA MET A 298 -3.21 16.44 -21.25
C MET A 298 -3.48 15.39 -22.32
N LYS A 299 -4.75 15.20 -22.73
CA LYS A 299 -5.17 14.27 -23.79
C LYS A 299 -4.75 12.83 -23.57
N GLY A 300 -4.87 12.33 -22.34
CA GLY A 300 -4.70 10.92 -22.00
C GLY A 300 -3.87 10.65 -20.74
N LEU A 301 -4.00 9.43 -20.25
CA LEU A 301 -3.33 8.95 -19.05
C LEU A 301 -1.81 8.88 -19.22
N TYR A 302 -1.36 8.47 -20.42
CA TYR A 302 0.06 8.33 -20.73
C TYR A 302 0.85 9.62 -20.52
N HIS A 303 0.40 10.72 -21.16
CA HIS A 303 1.10 12.00 -21.09
C HIS A 303 1.10 12.57 -19.68
N MET A 304 -0.01 12.40 -18.98
CA MET A 304 -0.16 12.83 -17.60
C MET A 304 0.81 12.11 -16.67
N ASN A 305 0.82 10.78 -16.71
CA ASN A 305 1.69 9.97 -15.85
C ASN A 305 3.17 10.20 -16.15
N LEU A 306 3.54 10.29 -17.44
CA LEU A 306 4.92 10.56 -17.82
C LEU A 306 5.39 11.94 -17.34
N ALA A 307 4.60 12.99 -17.56
CA ALA A 307 4.92 14.34 -17.09
C ALA A 307 5.01 14.39 -15.54
N GLY A 308 4.07 13.69 -14.85
CA GLY A 308 4.09 13.55 -13.42
C GLY A 308 5.38 12.91 -12.90
N TYR A 309 5.78 11.77 -13.47
CA TYR A 309 7.01 11.10 -13.05
C TYR A 309 8.29 11.87 -13.41
N ILE A 310 8.31 12.63 -14.51
CA ILE A 310 9.42 13.54 -14.83
C ILE A 310 9.53 14.61 -13.73
N LEU A 311 8.41 15.26 -13.38
CA LEU A 311 8.37 16.24 -12.29
C LEU A 311 8.78 15.62 -10.95
N GLY A 312 8.27 14.43 -10.65
CA GLY A 312 8.58 13.68 -9.43
C GLY A 312 10.06 13.35 -9.32
N THR A 313 10.67 12.92 -10.43
CA THR A 313 12.11 12.61 -10.49
C THR A 313 12.95 13.87 -10.34
N ALA A 314 12.57 14.98 -10.98
CA ALA A 314 13.22 16.28 -10.79
C ALA A 314 13.15 16.74 -9.32
N GLY A 315 12.00 16.56 -8.67
CA GLY A 315 11.84 16.78 -7.24
C GLY A 315 12.81 15.92 -6.40
N ARG A 316 12.96 14.62 -6.72
CA ARG A 316 13.91 13.73 -6.03
C ARG A 316 15.37 14.15 -6.20
N ILE A 317 15.76 14.60 -7.37
CA ILE A 317 17.09 15.19 -7.60
C ILE A 317 17.27 16.42 -6.72
N GLY A 318 16.25 17.29 -6.62
CA GLY A 318 16.27 18.44 -5.72
C GLY A 318 16.43 18.08 -4.25
N VAL A 319 15.79 16.99 -3.78
CA VAL A 319 15.93 16.47 -2.41
C VAL A 319 17.40 16.07 -2.13
N ILE A 320 18.08 15.45 -3.10
CA ILE A 320 19.50 15.09 -2.93
C ILE A 320 20.35 16.35 -2.76
N PHE A 321 20.21 17.35 -3.62
CA PHE A 321 20.94 18.62 -3.51
C PHE A 321 20.68 19.28 -2.16
N ALA A 322 19.42 19.37 -1.75
CA ALA A 322 19.04 19.97 -0.48
C ALA A 322 19.60 19.17 0.72
N GLY A 323 19.61 17.84 0.64
CA GLY A 323 20.18 16.96 1.66
C GLY A 323 21.70 17.11 1.80
N ILE A 324 22.43 17.23 0.68
CA ILE A 324 23.89 17.50 0.69
C ILE A 324 24.18 18.88 1.26
N MET A 325 23.33 19.90 0.96
CA MET A 325 23.47 21.24 1.51
C MET A 325 23.00 21.34 2.99
N GLY A 326 22.38 20.30 3.54
CA GLY A 326 21.85 20.28 4.90
C GLY A 326 20.64 21.20 5.12
N SER A 327 19.95 21.59 4.03
CA SER A 327 18.82 22.52 4.10
C SER A 327 17.47 21.80 4.22
N VAL A 328 16.95 21.65 5.43
CA VAL A 328 15.66 21.01 5.71
C VAL A 328 14.48 21.69 4.96
N PRO A 329 14.36 23.03 4.91
CA PRO A 329 13.27 23.66 4.17
C PRO A 329 13.28 23.33 2.67
N MET A 330 14.47 23.31 2.05
CA MET A 330 14.61 22.92 0.64
C MET A 330 14.27 21.43 0.44
N MET A 331 14.68 20.54 1.36
CA MET A 331 14.31 19.13 1.32
C MET A 331 12.78 18.95 1.35
N LEU A 332 12.09 19.68 2.23
CA LEU A 332 10.63 19.65 2.33
C LEU A 332 9.95 20.12 1.03
N ALA A 333 10.40 21.25 0.48
CA ALA A 333 9.85 21.78 -0.77
C ALA A 333 10.02 20.80 -1.94
N PHE A 334 11.20 20.24 -2.13
CA PHE A 334 11.45 19.28 -3.20
C PHE A 334 10.77 17.92 -2.95
N THR A 335 10.59 17.51 -1.68
CA THR A 335 9.80 16.33 -1.33
C THR A 335 8.33 16.53 -1.72
N ALA A 336 7.75 17.71 -1.48
CA ALA A 336 6.40 18.04 -1.89
C ALA A 336 6.25 18.05 -3.43
N ILE A 337 7.22 18.59 -4.15
CA ILE A 337 7.25 18.55 -5.64
C ILE A 337 7.32 17.09 -6.14
N ALA A 338 8.18 16.26 -5.52
CA ALA A 338 8.27 14.86 -5.88
C ALA A 338 6.96 14.12 -5.64
N ALA A 339 6.29 14.38 -4.52
CA ALA A 339 5.01 13.78 -4.17
C ALA A 339 3.89 14.21 -5.13
N LEU A 340 3.82 15.50 -5.48
CA LEU A 340 2.88 16.05 -6.49
C LEU A 340 3.03 15.33 -7.84
N GLY A 341 4.28 15.14 -8.28
CA GLY A 341 4.54 14.52 -9.56
C GLY A 341 4.14 13.04 -9.64
N MET A 342 4.27 12.30 -8.53
CA MET A 342 3.99 10.86 -8.50
C MET A 342 2.53 10.52 -8.16
N ALA A 343 1.75 11.48 -7.68
CA ALA A 343 0.39 11.28 -7.22
C ALA A 343 -0.62 10.85 -8.31
N PRO A 344 -0.57 11.38 -9.55
CA PRO A 344 -1.54 11.02 -10.59
C PRO A 344 -1.63 9.53 -10.85
N TRP A 345 -0.50 8.85 -10.91
CA TRP A 345 -0.43 7.40 -11.08
C TRP A 345 -1.25 6.61 -10.04
N GLN A 346 -1.29 7.07 -8.80
CA GLN A 346 -2.07 6.41 -7.75
C GLN A 346 -3.59 6.57 -7.96
N GLY A 347 -4.00 7.67 -8.58
CA GLY A 347 -5.40 7.97 -8.85
C GLY A 347 -5.95 7.29 -10.10
N ASP A 348 -5.14 7.14 -11.15
CA ASP A 348 -5.59 6.66 -12.46
C ASP A 348 -5.14 5.23 -12.80
N MET A 349 -4.44 4.57 -11.90
CA MET A 349 -3.89 3.24 -12.08
C MET A 349 -4.92 2.20 -12.54
N GLY A 350 -6.13 2.23 -11.99
CA GLY A 350 -7.22 1.36 -12.40
C GLY A 350 -7.57 1.52 -13.88
N ALA A 351 -7.54 2.75 -14.41
CA ALA A 351 -7.80 3.05 -15.80
C ALA A 351 -6.66 2.55 -16.72
N VAL A 352 -5.41 2.66 -16.26
CA VAL A 352 -4.26 2.12 -17.00
C VAL A 352 -4.32 0.60 -17.08
N ILE A 353 -4.67 -0.09 -15.97
CA ILE A 353 -4.85 -1.56 -15.95
C ILE A 353 -5.97 -1.98 -16.90
N ALA A 354 -7.09 -1.28 -16.91
CA ALA A 354 -8.20 -1.52 -17.84
C ALA A 354 -7.74 -1.37 -19.31
N SER A 355 -6.94 -0.34 -19.62
CA SER A 355 -6.36 -0.17 -20.96
C SER A 355 -5.41 -1.30 -21.36
N CYS A 356 -4.71 -1.90 -20.39
CA CYS A 356 -3.85 -3.07 -20.65
C CYS A 356 -4.68 -4.35 -20.87
N SER A 357 -5.82 -4.48 -20.21
CA SER A 357 -6.77 -5.58 -20.48
C SER A 357 -7.35 -5.45 -21.89
N GLU A 358 -7.75 -4.25 -22.28
CA GLU A 358 -8.21 -3.97 -23.64
C GLU A 358 -7.16 -4.32 -24.69
N TYR A 359 -5.87 -4.03 -24.45
CA TYR A 359 -4.78 -4.42 -25.34
C TYR A 359 -4.73 -5.94 -25.55
N THR A 360 -4.94 -6.73 -24.49
CA THR A 360 -5.01 -8.20 -24.59
C THR A 360 -6.22 -8.63 -25.40
N TYR A 361 -7.37 -8.02 -25.20
CA TYR A 361 -8.57 -8.29 -25.99
C TYR A 361 -8.37 -8.00 -27.48
N LEU A 362 -7.81 -6.83 -27.83
CA LEU A 362 -7.56 -6.45 -29.21
C LEU A 362 -6.51 -7.35 -29.91
N THR A 363 -5.58 -7.95 -29.17
CA THR A 363 -4.51 -8.76 -29.73
C THR A 363 -4.79 -10.27 -29.69
N LYS A 364 -5.55 -10.74 -28.70
CA LYS A 364 -5.78 -12.19 -28.44
C LYS A 364 -7.25 -12.57 -28.44
N HIS A 365 -8.18 -11.61 -28.57
CA HIS A 365 -9.63 -11.79 -28.54
C HIS A 365 -10.14 -12.50 -27.27
N LYS A 366 -9.47 -12.28 -26.12
CA LYS A 366 -9.83 -12.85 -24.82
C LYS A 366 -9.99 -11.77 -23.76
N HIS A 367 -11.08 -11.85 -23.00
CA HIS A 367 -11.35 -10.96 -21.85
C HIS A 367 -10.70 -11.51 -20.60
N ILE A 368 -9.72 -10.77 -20.04
CA ILE A 368 -9.00 -11.13 -18.81
C ILE A 368 -9.00 -9.98 -17.77
N ASP A 369 -10.07 -9.18 -17.77
CA ASP A 369 -10.16 -7.95 -16.98
C ASP A 369 -9.86 -8.19 -15.49
N GLY A 370 -10.54 -9.16 -14.88
CA GLY A 370 -10.33 -9.49 -13.46
C GLY A 370 -8.92 -9.97 -13.16
N THR A 371 -8.38 -10.83 -14.03
CA THR A 371 -7.03 -11.40 -13.85
C THR A 371 -5.95 -10.35 -14.05
N MET A 372 -6.18 -9.33 -14.91
CA MET A 372 -5.24 -8.25 -15.15
C MET A 372 -4.92 -7.46 -13.87
N TYR A 373 -5.90 -7.29 -12.97
CA TYR A 373 -5.69 -6.63 -11.68
C TYR A 373 -4.76 -7.40 -10.72
N SER A 374 -4.41 -8.65 -11.02
CA SER A 374 -3.45 -9.42 -10.22
C SER A 374 -2.06 -8.77 -10.15
N CYS A 375 -1.71 -7.90 -11.13
CA CYS A 375 -0.46 -7.12 -11.11
C CYS A 375 -0.31 -6.27 -9.84
N THR A 376 -1.43 -5.75 -9.31
CA THR A 376 -1.41 -4.93 -8.09
C THR A 376 -1.01 -5.76 -6.87
N SER A 377 -1.65 -6.93 -6.69
CA SER A 377 -1.33 -7.84 -5.57
C SER A 377 0.08 -8.41 -5.71
N PHE A 378 0.45 -8.89 -6.89
CA PHE A 378 1.78 -9.42 -7.17
C PHE A 378 2.87 -8.40 -6.91
N GLY A 379 2.75 -7.20 -7.51
CA GLY A 379 3.73 -6.14 -7.36
C GLY A 379 3.83 -5.62 -5.91
N THR A 380 2.70 -5.46 -5.23
CA THR A 380 2.67 -4.98 -3.84
C THR A 380 3.32 -5.97 -2.88
N LYS A 381 3.04 -7.26 -3.01
CA LYS A 381 3.55 -8.29 -2.10
C LYS A 381 5.02 -8.57 -2.33
N ILE A 382 5.42 -8.82 -3.56
CA ILE A 382 6.82 -9.06 -3.93
C ILE A 382 7.65 -7.80 -3.69
N GLY A 383 7.21 -6.66 -4.22
CA GLY A 383 7.92 -5.40 -4.06
C GLY A 383 8.02 -4.96 -2.61
N GLY A 384 6.94 -5.11 -1.83
CA GLY A 384 6.92 -4.80 -0.41
C GLY A 384 7.82 -5.72 0.42
N GLY A 385 7.85 -7.01 0.10
CA GLY A 385 8.75 -7.97 0.74
C GLY A 385 10.23 -7.66 0.45
N ILE A 386 10.57 -7.51 -0.83
CA ILE A 386 11.93 -7.15 -1.28
C ILE A 386 12.34 -5.79 -0.70
N GLY A 387 11.45 -4.79 -0.73
CA GLY A 387 11.75 -3.45 -0.22
C GLY A 387 12.15 -3.45 1.24
N VAL A 388 11.39 -4.11 2.11
CA VAL A 388 11.70 -4.19 3.54
C VAL A 388 12.94 -5.03 3.80
N ALA A 389 13.14 -6.14 3.07
CA ALA A 389 14.35 -6.94 3.16
C ALA A 389 15.59 -6.13 2.79
N LEU A 390 15.56 -5.40 1.68
CA LEU A 390 16.64 -4.51 1.26
C LEU A 390 16.95 -3.46 2.32
N CYS A 391 15.93 -2.83 2.93
CA CYS A 391 16.13 -1.90 4.04
C CYS A 391 16.90 -2.55 5.19
N GLY A 392 16.48 -3.74 5.62
CA GLY A 392 17.14 -4.48 6.69
C GLY A 392 18.57 -4.88 6.35
N TRP A 393 18.79 -5.44 5.15
CA TRP A 393 20.12 -5.89 4.70
C TRP A 393 21.12 -4.73 4.53
N LEU A 394 20.68 -3.61 3.95
CA LEU A 394 21.53 -2.42 3.79
C LEU A 394 21.89 -1.82 5.14
N LEU A 395 20.93 -1.76 6.07
CA LEU A 395 21.17 -1.25 7.40
C LEU A 395 22.16 -2.16 8.17
N ASP A 396 21.97 -3.49 8.10
CA ASP A 396 22.87 -4.46 8.72
C ASP A 396 24.29 -4.42 8.13
N ALA A 397 24.40 -4.46 6.79
CA ALA A 397 25.67 -4.39 6.08
C ALA A 397 26.45 -3.09 6.33
N SER A 398 25.75 -2.02 6.71
CA SER A 398 26.38 -0.74 7.07
C SER A 398 27.03 -0.71 8.44
N GLY A 399 26.87 -1.79 9.25
CA GLY A 399 27.37 -1.86 10.60
C GLY A 399 26.51 -1.09 11.62
N PHE A 400 25.20 -1.06 11.42
CA PHE A 400 24.27 -0.42 12.34
C PHE A 400 24.42 -0.96 13.76
N VAL A 401 24.64 -0.06 14.73
CA VAL A 401 24.80 -0.41 16.15
C VAL A 401 23.46 -0.20 16.85
N LYS A 402 22.90 -1.30 17.35
CA LYS A 402 21.62 -1.33 18.06
C LYS A 402 21.69 -0.47 19.34
N GLU A 403 20.56 0.16 19.67
CA GLU A 403 20.39 0.94 20.92
C GLU A 403 21.43 2.06 21.13
N SER A 404 22.22 2.41 20.10
CA SER A 404 23.26 3.44 20.19
C SER A 404 22.77 4.77 19.60
N ALA A 405 22.96 5.86 20.35
CA ALA A 405 22.69 7.21 19.86
C ALA A 405 23.70 7.67 18.78
N VAL A 406 24.87 7.03 18.72
CA VAL A 406 25.94 7.36 17.77
C VAL A 406 26.16 6.16 16.86
N GLN A 407 26.03 6.39 15.56
CA GLN A 407 26.22 5.37 14.55
C GLN A 407 27.57 5.52 13.85
N PRO A 408 28.18 4.42 13.35
CA PRO A 408 29.37 4.46 12.54
C PRO A 408 29.18 5.31 11.28
N GLU A 409 30.25 5.89 10.75
CA GLU A 409 30.22 6.70 9.52
C GLU A 409 29.70 5.89 8.32
N SER A 410 30.02 4.60 8.23
CA SER A 410 29.49 3.69 7.22
C SER A 410 27.96 3.60 7.26
N CYS A 411 27.38 3.56 8.45
CA CYS A 411 25.93 3.54 8.64
C CYS A 411 25.31 4.89 8.25
N LEU A 412 25.90 6.01 8.66
CA LEU A 412 25.43 7.33 8.27
C LEU A 412 25.44 7.51 6.74
N ASN A 413 26.52 7.11 6.08
CA ASN A 413 26.61 7.14 4.62
C ASN A 413 25.55 6.24 3.96
N MET A 414 25.28 5.06 4.52
CA MET A 414 24.24 4.18 4.01
C MET A 414 22.85 4.81 4.16
N LEU A 415 22.57 5.53 5.24
CA LEU A 415 21.30 6.24 5.41
C LEU A 415 21.11 7.34 4.35
N TYR A 416 22.16 8.05 3.94
CA TYR A 416 22.11 8.95 2.77
C TYR A 416 21.76 8.19 1.50
N VAL A 417 22.36 7.02 1.27
CA VAL A 417 22.07 6.19 0.09
C VAL A 417 20.61 5.71 0.12
N MET A 418 20.15 5.20 1.23
CA MET A 418 18.81 4.65 1.37
C MET A 418 17.70 5.70 1.24
N TYR A 419 17.87 6.89 1.82
CA TYR A 419 16.82 7.91 1.85
C TYR A 419 16.86 8.87 0.65
N LEU A 420 18.03 9.16 0.10
CA LEU A 420 18.18 10.10 -1.00
C LEU A 420 18.39 9.41 -2.35
N TRP A 421 19.43 8.56 -2.47
CA TRP A 421 19.87 8.03 -3.76
C TRP A 421 18.99 6.90 -4.30
N ILE A 422 18.64 5.90 -3.49
CA ILE A 422 17.82 4.76 -3.96
C ILE A 422 16.45 5.23 -4.42
N PRO A 423 15.69 6.08 -3.67
CA PRO A 423 14.43 6.62 -4.15
C PRO A 423 14.54 7.40 -5.46
N MET A 424 15.62 8.14 -5.68
CA MET A 424 15.86 8.85 -6.94
C MET A 424 16.10 7.86 -8.09
N ILE A 425 16.95 6.85 -7.89
CA ILE A 425 17.21 5.82 -8.91
C ILE A 425 15.92 5.08 -9.28
N LEU A 426 15.13 4.68 -8.28
CA LEU A 426 13.83 4.01 -8.51
C LEU A 426 12.85 4.93 -9.26
N SER A 427 12.83 6.21 -8.93
CA SER A 427 12.02 7.20 -9.64
C SER A 427 12.44 7.33 -11.11
N LEU A 428 13.74 7.34 -11.41
CA LEU A 428 14.27 7.30 -12.77
C LEU A 428 13.87 6.01 -13.51
N CYS A 429 13.99 4.86 -12.85
CA CYS A 429 13.56 3.57 -13.43
C CYS A 429 12.07 3.58 -13.78
N ILE A 430 11.21 4.06 -12.87
CA ILE A 430 9.78 4.17 -13.14
C ILE A 430 9.52 5.15 -14.27
N THR A 431 10.16 6.30 -14.29
CA THR A 431 10.03 7.29 -15.37
C THR A 431 10.40 6.69 -16.73
N PHE A 432 11.47 5.88 -16.76
CA PHE A 432 11.86 5.16 -17.99
C PHE A 432 10.80 4.13 -18.42
N ILE A 433 10.26 3.35 -17.48
CA ILE A 433 9.17 2.40 -17.77
C ILE A 433 7.94 3.15 -18.31
N MET A 434 7.55 4.25 -17.65
CA MET A 434 6.43 5.09 -18.06
C MET A 434 6.63 5.64 -19.48
N SER A 435 7.84 6.03 -19.85
CA SER A 435 8.14 6.54 -21.22
C SER A 435 7.87 5.50 -22.32
N LYS A 436 7.84 4.21 -21.98
CA LYS A 436 7.56 3.08 -22.90
C LYS A 436 6.13 2.57 -22.80
N MET A 437 5.35 2.99 -21.79
CA MET A 437 4.04 2.43 -21.46
C MET A 437 2.89 3.19 -22.11
N ASN A 438 3.00 3.50 -23.41
CA ASN A 438 1.93 4.15 -24.17
C ASN A 438 0.92 3.12 -24.70
N VAL A 439 0.14 2.53 -23.80
CA VAL A 439 -0.89 1.54 -24.14
C VAL A 439 -2.08 2.17 -24.87
N GLU A 440 -2.42 3.42 -24.57
CA GLU A 440 -3.53 4.13 -25.22
C GLU A 440 -3.30 4.25 -26.73
N ALA A 441 -2.10 4.70 -27.14
CA ALA A 441 -1.76 4.81 -28.57
C ALA A 441 -1.68 3.42 -29.25
N ALA A 442 -1.26 2.38 -28.51
CA ALA A 442 -1.25 1.02 -29.05
C ALA A 442 -2.67 0.52 -29.30
N ASN A 443 -3.60 0.73 -28.38
CA ASN A 443 -5.01 0.37 -28.51
C ASN A 443 -5.67 1.13 -29.66
N GLN A 444 -5.41 2.44 -29.82
CA GLN A 444 -5.94 3.22 -30.93
C GLN A 444 -5.48 2.69 -32.29
N LYS A 445 -4.20 2.31 -32.42
CA LYS A 445 -3.68 1.73 -33.67
C LYS A 445 -4.32 0.37 -33.98
N LEU A 446 -4.49 -0.48 -32.98
CA LEU A 446 -5.13 -1.80 -33.17
C LEU A 446 -6.60 -1.65 -33.55
N ARG A 447 -7.34 -0.72 -32.96
CA ARG A 447 -8.74 -0.45 -33.32
C ARG A 447 -8.85 0.03 -34.77
N ALA A 448 -8.00 0.97 -35.20
CA ALA A 448 -7.99 1.45 -36.57
C ALA A 448 -7.71 0.33 -37.58
N GLN A 449 -6.79 -0.59 -37.27
CA GLN A 449 -6.51 -1.76 -38.10
C GLN A 449 -7.67 -2.74 -38.20
N LEU A 450 -8.47 -2.88 -37.10
CA LEU A 450 -9.65 -3.75 -37.09
C LEU A 450 -10.85 -3.13 -37.83
N GLU A 451 -10.91 -1.81 -37.93
CA GLU A 451 -11.95 -1.07 -38.69
C GLU A 451 -11.65 -1.07 -40.19
N GLU A 452 -10.39 -1.25 -40.62
CA GLU A 452 -9.98 -1.32 -42.03
C GLU A 452 -10.08 -2.75 -42.62
N CYS A 453 -10.27 -3.78 -41.79
CA CYS A 453 -10.46 -5.18 -42.21
C CYS A 453 -11.93 -5.60 -42.25
#